data_ec88fc4ea500879c3b8388b630627c06
#
_entry.id   ec88fc4ea500879c3b8388b630627c06
#
_cell.length_a   1.000
_cell.length_b   1.000
_cell.length_c   1.000
_cell.angle_alpha   90.00
_cell.angle_beta   90.00
_cell.angle_gamma   90.00
#
_symmetry.space_group_name_H-M   'P 1'
#
loop_
_entity.id
_entity.type
_entity.pdbx_description
1 polymer ?
#
loop_
_entity_poly.entity_id
_entity_poly.type
_entity_poly.pdbx_seq_one_letter_code
_entity_poly.pdbx_strand_id
1 'polypeptide(L)'
;MNRLSALDASFIYGETPETPMNVGSVAIFAPPANPDDVFARFRDHTAARLDLLPLYRRRLEMTPLGLDHPAWVDDDDLDLDYHIRRAALPKPGTMNQLRALVARLHAIPLNHTRPLWQYYLIEGLEDGGFAVYFKFHHCDMDGVAHMATLDGMYDFSSDSAPASPPRKPAPSAAPSPDFLEQTTTAVADFLRQVRSLPNLVTTLAKASRNLGRDAQYSLAYLWKTPRTRFNVAVSTQRSYGTASLSLPDVKAVAKAGNVTINDVVLAVCAGALRRYLIEHRSLPDLPLTAAVPASLRAPGDTRMNNQLMFLLCRLCKRPCSTTGARHAAPQRQSRCRFLARAGSHGLG
;
A
#
# COMPACT_ATOMS: atom_id res chain seq x y z
N MET A 1 14.95 -18.56 9.13
CA MET A 1 14.66 -17.11 9.06
C MET A 1 13.76 -16.85 7.88
N ASN A 2 12.72 -16.04 8.08
CA ASN A 2 11.82 -15.63 7.01
C ASN A 2 12.36 -14.35 6.37
N ARG A 3 13.16 -14.46 5.30
CA ARG A 3 13.74 -13.32 4.58
C ARG A 3 12.69 -12.59 3.77
N LEU A 4 12.88 -11.29 3.59
CA LEU A 4 12.06 -10.50 2.68
C LEU A 4 12.20 -11.03 1.25
N SER A 5 11.10 -10.99 0.49
CA SER A 5 11.20 -11.16 -0.96
C SER A 5 11.97 -9.99 -1.58
N ALA A 6 12.48 -10.16 -2.79
CA ALA A 6 13.16 -9.07 -3.51
C ALA A 6 12.24 -7.86 -3.71
N LEU A 7 10.93 -8.07 -3.88
CA LEU A 7 9.94 -7.00 -3.99
C LEU A 7 9.78 -6.27 -2.65
N ASP A 8 9.62 -7.00 -1.53
CA ASP A 8 9.47 -6.41 -0.21
C ASP A 8 10.73 -5.64 0.19
N ALA A 9 11.92 -6.22 -0.04
CA ALA A 9 13.20 -5.58 0.24
C ALA A 9 13.43 -4.31 -0.61
N SER A 10 12.88 -4.24 -1.82
CA SER A 10 12.99 -3.06 -2.67
C SER A 10 12.35 -1.82 -2.05
N PHE A 11 11.31 -1.96 -1.22
CA PHE A 11 10.71 -0.85 -0.48
C PHE A 11 11.65 -0.33 0.62
N ILE A 12 12.40 -1.22 1.29
CA ILE A 12 13.41 -0.82 2.28
C ILE A 12 14.58 -0.09 1.61
N TYR A 13 15.07 -0.63 0.49
CA TYR A 13 16.22 -0.03 -0.21
C TYR A 13 15.88 1.28 -0.95
N GLY A 14 14.61 1.44 -1.33
CA GLY A 14 14.12 2.65 -1.99
C GLY A 14 13.69 3.76 -1.04
N GLU A 15 13.63 3.48 0.26
CA GLU A 15 13.22 4.47 1.25
C GLU A 15 14.30 5.52 1.48
N THR A 16 13.87 6.77 1.56
CA THR A 16 14.69 7.91 1.98
C THR A 16 13.87 8.79 2.94
N PRO A 17 14.51 9.70 3.69
CA PRO A 17 13.76 10.66 4.52
C PRO A 17 12.72 11.47 3.73
N GLU A 18 13.00 11.75 2.45
CA GLU A 18 12.10 12.48 1.56
C GLU A 18 11.01 11.57 0.96
N THR A 19 11.25 10.26 0.89
CA THR A 19 10.34 9.27 0.34
C THR A 19 10.16 8.07 1.25
N PRO A 20 9.58 8.29 2.46
CA PRO A 20 9.27 7.18 3.36
C PRO A 20 8.27 6.24 2.68
N MET A 21 8.51 4.95 2.78
CA MET A 21 7.67 3.91 2.18
C MET A 21 6.51 3.52 3.12
N ASN A 22 5.94 4.52 3.77
CA ASN A 22 4.78 4.35 4.64
C ASN A 22 3.50 4.22 3.82
N VAL A 23 2.61 3.37 4.28
CA VAL A 23 1.20 3.30 3.88
C VAL A 23 0.35 3.62 5.09
N GLY A 24 -0.83 4.21 4.90
CA GLY A 24 -1.70 4.50 6.02
C GLY A 24 -3.17 4.55 5.66
N SER A 25 -4.00 4.32 6.66
CA SER A 25 -5.44 4.48 6.58
C SER A 25 -5.95 5.31 7.75
N VAL A 26 -7.02 6.05 7.51
CA VAL A 26 -7.72 6.85 8.51
C VAL A 26 -9.14 6.34 8.62
N ALA A 27 -9.51 5.86 9.79
CA ALA A 27 -10.89 5.55 10.14
C ALA A 27 -11.46 6.65 11.03
N ILE A 28 -12.67 7.11 10.75
CA ILE A 28 -13.37 8.16 11.51
C ILE A 28 -14.55 7.50 12.21
N PHE A 29 -14.64 7.74 13.49
CA PHE A 29 -15.66 7.17 14.37
C PHE A 29 -16.58 8.25 14.90
N ALA A 30 -17.86 7.90 15.02
CA ALA A 30 -18.85 8.75 15.68
C ALA A 30 -18.48 8.98 17.16
N PRO A 31 -19.06 10.02 17.79
CA PRO A 31 -18.86 10.27 19.21
C PRO A 31 -19.13 9.00 20.05
N PRO A 32 -18.21 8.60 20.94
CA PRO A 32 -18.40 7.45 21.79
C PRO A 32 -19.42 7.77 22.89
N ALA A 33 -20.17 6.77 23.33
CA ALA A 33 -21.11 6.92 24.44
C ALA A 33 -20.42 7.31 25.76
N ASN A 34 -19.18 6.89 25.94
CA ASN A 34 -18.31 7.30 27.06
C ASN A 34 -16.98 7.83 26.49
N PRO A 35 -16.76 9.16 26.49
CA PRO A 35 -15.54 9.75 25.95
C PRO A 35 -14.31 9.61 26.86
N ASP A 36 -14.49 9.38 28.15
CA ASP A 36 -13.43 9.53 29.15
C ASP A 36 -12.36 8.43 29.08
N ASP A 37 -12.57 7.37 28.30
CA ASP A 37 -11.67 6.21 28.26
C ASP A 37 -11.45 5.61 26.87
N VAL A 38 -11.64 6.41 25.82
CA VAL A 38 -11.56 5.91 24.42
C VAL A 38 -10.15 5.40 24.11
N PHE A 39 -9.12 6.10 24.58
CA PHE A 39 -7.72 5.72 24.34
C PHE A 39 -7.34 4.40 25.02
N ALA A 40 -7.68 4.26 26.31
CA ALA A 40 -7.40 3.02 27.05
C ALA A 40 -8.14 1.82 26.42
N ARG A 41 -9.42 1.99 26.11
CA ARG A 41 -10.22 0.96 25.42
C ARG A 41 -9.64 0.58 24.06
N PHE A 42 -9.20 1.55 23.26
CA PHE A 42 -8.56 1.29 21.97
C PHE A 42 -7.22 0.55 22.14
N ARG A 43 -6.43 0.94 23.14
CA ARG A 43 -5.16 0.28 23.46
C ARG A 43 -5.38 -1.17 23.88
N ASP A 44 -6.33 -1.43 24.77
CA ASP A 44 -6.68 -2.77 25.25
C ASP A 44 -7.27 -3.64 24.11
N HIS A 45 -8.11 -3.05 23.27
CA HIS A 45 -8.64 -3.69 22.08
C HIS A 45 -7.54 -4.11 21.10
N THR A 46 -6.56 -3.24 20.87
CA THR A 46 -5.42 -3.54 20.02
C THR A 46 -4.55 -4.62 20.67
N ALA A 47 -4.24 -4.49 21.97
CA ALA A 47 -3.46 -5.45 22.71
C ALA A 47 -4.02 -6.88 22.65
N ALA A 48 -5.35 -7.00 22.76
CA ALA A 48 -6.03 -8.29 22.66
C ALA A 48 -5.96 -8.94 21.26
N ARG A 49 -5.61 -8.18 20.22
CA ARG A 49 -5.57 -8.62 18.82
C ARG A 49 -4.16 -8.73 18.21
N LEU A 50 -3.13 -8.42 18.98
CA LEU A 50 -1.74 -8.46 18.47
C LEU A 50 -1.33 -9.83 17.92
N ASP A 51 -1.83 -10.91 18.51
CA ASP A 51 -1.47 -12.27 18.12
C ASP A 51 -2.26 -12.77 16.90
N LEU A 52 -3.24 -11.99 16.39
CA LEU A 52 -3.98 -12.34 15.19
C LEU A 52 -3.13 -12.20 13.92
N LEU A 53 -2.14 -11.31 13.95
CA LEU A 53 -1.36 -10.95 12.76
C LEU A 53 0.13 -10.85 13.07
N PRO A 54 0.99 -11.57 12.34
CA PRO A 54 2.43 -11.58 12.57
C PRO A 54 3.09 -10.20 12.52
N LEU A 55 2.55 -9.29 11.70
CA LEU A 55 3.10 -7.94 11.54
C LEU A 55 3.23 -7.15 12.84
N TYR A 56 2.36 -7.43 13.83
CA TYR A 56 2.39 -6.69 15.09
C TYR A 56 3.56 -7.05 15.99
N ARG A 57 4.13 -8.24 15.79
CA ARG A 57 5.19 -8.78 16.66
C ARG A 57 6.51 -9.01 15.96
N ARG A 58 6.63 -8.69 14.67
CA ARG A 58 7.87 -8.90 13.94
C ARG A 58 8.56 -7.59 13.60
N ARG A 59 9.88 -7.57 13.70
CA ARG A 59 10.74 -6.47 13.27
C ARG A 59 11.72 -6.95 12.21
N LEU A 60 12.37 -6.00 11.55
CA LEU A 60 13.42 -6.31 10.58
C LEU A 60 14.75 -6.53 11.29
N GLU A 61 15.46 -7.55 10.87
CA GLU A 61 16.86 -7.75 11.16
C GLU A 61 17.66 -7.61 9.88
N MET A 62 18.53 -6.60 9.86
CA MET A 62 19.38 -6.31 8.70
C MET A 62 20.51 -7.33 8.64
N THR A 63 20.78 -7.86 7.45
CA THR A 63 21.89 -8.80 7.25
C THR A 63 23.23 -8.08 7.41
N PRO A 64 24.20 -8.67 8.10
CA PRO A 64 25.53 -8.09 8.21
C PRO A 64 26.11 -7.76 6.84
N LEU A 65 26.73 -6.58 6.72
CA LEU A 65 27.32 -6.05 5.48
C LEU A 65 26.34 -5.90 4.29
N GLY A 66 25.04 -6.09 4.51
CA GLY A 66 24.04 -6.02 3.44
C GLY A 66 24.19 -7.10 2.36
N LEU A 67 24.79 -8.25 2.71
CA LEU A 67 25.05 -9.34 1.78
C LEU A 67 23.79 -10.09 1.32
N ASP A 68 22.68 -9.90 2.02
CA ASP A 68 21.39 -10.51 1.66
C ASP A 68 20.24 -9.62 2.11
N HIS A 69 19.01 -9.98 1.70
CA HIS A 69 17.82 -9.26 2.12
C HIS A 69 17.58 -9.36 3.63
N PRO A 70 16.99 -8.29 4.25
CA PRO A 70 16.59 -8.34 5.66
C PRO A 70 15.68 -9.54 5.97
N ALA A 71 15.69 -9.99 7.20
CA ALA A 71 14.82 -11.04 7.68
C ALA A 71 13.81 -10.54 8.72
N TRP A 72 12.64 -11.19 8.77
CA TRP A 72 11.70 -10.99 9.85
C TRP A 72 12.11 -11.81 11.06
N VAL A 73 12.18 -11.16 12.21
CA VAL A 73 12.39 -11.78 13.52
C VAL A 73 11.30 -11.30 14.47
N ASP A 74 10.92 -12.13 15.41
CA ASP A 74 9.95 -11.76 16.42
C ASP A 74 10.55 -10.71 17.36
N ASP A 75 9.72 -9.75 17.78
CA ASP A 75 10.07 -8.74 18.77
C ASP A 75 9.47 -9.16 20.11
N ASP A 76 10.33 -9.67 21.00
CA ASP A 76 9.93 -10.15 22.33
C ASP A 76 9.68 -9.01 23.32
N ASP A 77 10.11 -7.78 22.99
CA ASP A 77 9.99 -6.57 23.83
C ASP A 77 9.14 -5.50 23.15
N LEU A 78 7.94 -5.88 22.72
CA LEU A 78 6.99 -4.98 22.06
C LEU A 78 6.49 -3.90 23.02
N ASP A 79 6.90 -2.67 22.78
CA ASP A 79 6.47 -1.47 23.51
C ASP A 79 5.18 -0.90 22.90
N LEU A 80 4.02 -1.22 23.51
CA LEU A 80 2.75 -0.72 23.04
C LEU A 80 2.59 0.79 23.13
N ASP A 81 3.24 1.46 24.06
CA ASP A 81 3.17 2.91 24.22
C ASP A 81 3.96 3.63 23.11
N TYR A 82 4.95 2.96 22.53
CA TYR A 82 5.58 3.40 21.29
C TYR A 82 4.68 3.25 20.09
N HIS A 83 3.93 2.16 20.02
CA HIS A 83 3.15 1.79 18.83
C HIS A 83 1.75 2.39 18.80
N ILE A 84 1.14 2.63 19.96
CA ILE A 84 -0.22 3.17 20.09
C ILE A 84 -0.15 4.52 20.76
N ARG A 85 -0.37 5.58 19.99
CA ARG A 85 -0.16 6.95 20.42
C ARG A 85 -1.46 7.74 20.45
N ARG A 86 -1.54 8.67 21.38
CA ARG A 86 -2.64 9.63 21.48
C ARG A 86 -2.24 10.95 20.83
N ALA A 87 -3.17 11.55 20.10
CA ALA A 87 -3.03 12.88 19.53
C ALA A 87 -4.38 13.62 19.66
N ALA A 88 -4.34 14.94 19.63
CA ALA A 88 -5.55 15.76 19.68
C ALA A 88 -5.50 16.86 18.63
N LEU A 89 -6.66 17.22 18.11
CA LEU A 89 -6.82 18.36 17.22
C LEU A 89 -7.04 19.64 18.03
N PRO A 90 -6.49 20.77 17.58
CA PRO A 90 -6.88 22.05 18.12
C PRO A 90 -8.34 22.36 17.76
N LYS A 91 -9.06 23.09 18.62
CA LYS A 91 -10.40 23.56 18.29
C LYS A 91 -10.39 24.39 17.00
N PRO A 92 -11.40 24.26 16.12
CA PRO A 92 -12.64 23.50 16.30
C PRO A 92 -12.56 22.02 15.95
N GLY A 93 -11.44 21.47 15.47
CA GLY A 93 -11.31 20.04 15.13
C GLY A 93 -11.81 19.67 13.74
N THR A 94 -11.59 20.55 12.77
CA THR A 94 -12.09 20.38 11.39
C THR A 94 -11.38 19.22 10.67
N MET A 95 -12.03 18.73 9.62
CA MET A 95 -11.43 17.74 8.71
C MET A 95 -10.12 18.23 8.06
N ASN A 96 -9.95 19.54 7.85
CA ASN A 96 -8.70 20.09 7.35
C ASN A 96 -7.58 20.00 8.39
N GLN A 97 -7.89 20.20 9.67
CA GLN A 97 -6.93 20.02 10.76
C GLN A 97 -6.55 18.54 10.91
N LEU A 98 -7.51 17.62 10.79
CA LEU A 98 -7.23 16.18 10.77
C LEU A 98 -6.28 15.82 9.61
N ARG A 99 -6.58 16.27 8.39
CA ARG A 99 -5.75 16.01 7.21
C ARG A 99 -4.33 16.56 7.38
N ALA A 100 -4.19 17.77 7.94
CA ALA A 100 -2.89 18.38 8.21
C ALA A 100 -2.09 17.60 9.26
N LEU A 101 -2.73 17.10 10.31
CA LEU A 101 -2.09 16.25 11.32
C LEU A 101 -1.64 14.92 10.72
N VAL A 102 -2.53 14.22 10.02
CA VAL A 102 -2.24 12.95 9.34
C VAL A 102 -1.08 13.11 8.36
N ALA A 103 -1.05 14.18 7.57
CA ALA A 103 0.05 14.44 6.65
C ALA A 103 1.40 14.55 7.35
N ARG A 104 1.46 15.21 8.51
CA ARG A 104 2.68 15.32 9.34
C ARG A 104 3.10 13.97 9.91
N LEU A 105 2.15 13.21 10.46
CA LEU A 105 2.43 11.88 11.03
C LEU A 105 2.88 10.88 9.95
N HIS A 106 2.31 10.97 8.75
CA HIS A 106 2.68 10.13 7.62
C HIS A 106 4.09 10.43 7.08
N ALA A 107 4.53 11.68 7.17
CA ALA A 107 5.84 12.11 6.69
C ALA A 107 7.01 11.55 7.53
N ILE A 108 6.75 11.11 8.76
CA ILE A 108 7.78 10.57 9.66
C ILE A 108 8.05 9.11 9.29
N PRO A 109 9.30 8.73 8.93
CA PRO A 109 9.65 7.34 8.69
C PRO A 109 9.38 6.46 9.92
N LEU A 110 9.14 5.17 9.70
CA LEU A 110 9.06 4.18 10.78
C LEU A 110 10.48 3.76 11.18
N ASN A 111 10.65 3.43 12.46
CA ASN A 111 11.92 2.94 12.97
C ASN A 111 12.09 1.45 12.62
N HIS A 112 13.08 1.12 11.81
CA HIS A 112 13.34 -0.25 11.33
C HIS A 112 13.83 -1.20 12.43
N THR A 113 14.23 -0.70 13.60
CA THR A 113 14.63 -1.54 14.74
C THR A 113 13.45 -2.04 15.56
N ARG A 114 12.22 -1.65 15.20
CA ARG A 114 10.96 -2.01 15.86
C ARG A 114 9.98 -2.58 14.83
N PRO A 115 8.88 -3.21 15.24
CA PRO A 115 7.79 -3.55 14.33
C PRO A 115 7.34 -2.36 13.51
N LEU A 116 7.12 -2.55 12.22
CA LEU A 116 6.97 -1.45 11.26
C LEU A 116 5.53 -0.94 11.16
N TRP A 117 4.94 -0.61 12.29
CA TRP A 117 3.58 -0.07 12.37
C TRP A 117 3.41 0.93 13.51
N GLN A 118 2.41 1.80 13.41
CA GLN A 118 1.97 2.71 14.46
C GLN A 118 0.47 3.02 14.32
N TYR A 119 -0.23 3.10 15.44
CA TYR A 119 -1.57 3.66 15.55
C TYR A 119 -1.52 5.03 16.23
N TYR A 120 -2.36 5.93 15.75
CA TYR A 120 -2.63 7.21 16.41
C TYR A 120 -4.14 7.33 16.61
N LEU A 121 -4.58 7.36 17.87
CA LEU A 121 -5.93 7.77 18.20
C LEU A 121 -5.95 9.30 18.28
N ILE A 122 -6.76 9.92 17.43
CA ILE A 122 -6.82 11.38 17.25
C ILE A 122 -8.18 11.86 17.73
N GLU A 123 -8.17 12.62 18.82
CA GLU A 123 -9.37 13.16 19.45
C GLU A 123 -9.62 14.61 19.04
N GLY A 124 -10.82 15.11 19.36
CA GLY A 124 -11.17 16.51 19.22
C GLY A 124 -11.71 16.88 17.85
N LEU A 125 -12.37 15.95 17.15
CA LEU A 125 -13.18 16.28 15.96
C LEU A 125 -14.35 17.18 16.35
N GLU A 126 -14.74 18.08 15.45
CA GLU A 126 -15.78 19.10 15.68
C GLU A 126 -17.16 18.53 15.99
N ASP A 127 -17.44 17.30 15.55
CA ASP A 127 -18.67 16.55 15.83
C ASP A 127 -18.60 15.73 17.15
N GLY A 128 -17.49 15.85 17.88
CA GLY A 128 -17.23 15.06 19.10
C GLY A 128 -16.72 13.64 18.85
N GLY A 129 -16.57 13.25 17.59
CA GLY A 129 -15.98 11.98 17.20
C GLY A 129 -14.47 11.93 17.39
N PHE A 130 -13.88 10.83 16.97
CA PHE A 130 -12.44 10.62 16.96
C PHE A 130 -11.99 9.91 15.67
N ALA A 131 -10.71 9.96 15.38
CA ALA A 131 -10.14 9.23 14.26
C ALA A 131 -9.04 8.28 14.72
N VAL A 132 -8.89 7.17 14.03
CA VAL A 132 -7.75 6.26 14.18
C VAL A 132 -6.95 6.30 12.89
N TYR A 133 -5.70 6.75 13.00
CA TYR A 133 -4.75 6.71 11.89
C TYR A 133 -3.82 5.52 12.10
N PHE A 134 -3.87 4.55 11.20
CA PHE A 134 -2.97 3.41 11.14
C PHE A 134 -1.89 3.67 10.09
N LYS A 135 -0.63 3.49 10.47
CA LYS A 135 0.54 3.62 9.60
C LYS A 135 1.38 2.35 9.68
N PHE A 136 1.81 1.85 8.52
CA PHE A 136 2.69 0.70 8.41
C PHE A 136 3.65 0.88 7.23
N HIS A 137 4.72 0.10 7.18
CA HIS A 137 5.67 0.12 6.08
C HIS A 137 5.23 -0.79 4.93
N HIS A 138 5.43 -0.35 3.69
CA HIS A 138 4.97 -1.09 2.50
C HIS A 138 5.65 -2.45 2.30
N CYS A 139 6.84 -2.67 2.88
CA CYS A 139 7.51 -3.97 2.82
C CYS A 139 6.78 -5.07 3.60
N ASP A 140 5.89 -4.71 4.53
CA ASP A 140 5.24 -5.64 5.43
C ASP A 140 3.97 -6.24 4.82
N MET A 141 3.21 -5.47 4.06
CA MET A 141 1.95 -5.92 3.47
C MET A 141 1.55 -5.12 2.22
N ASP A 142 0.80 -5.76 1.35
CA ASP A 142 0.09 -5.12 0.25
C ASP A 142 -1.34 -4.71 0.64
N GLY A 143 -2.09 -4.12 -0.29
CA GLY A 143 -3.45 -3.66 -0.05
C GLY A 143 -4.43 -4.78 0.36
N VAL A 144 -4.24 -6.02 -0.10
CA VAL A 144 -5.09 -7.17 0.27
C VAL A 144 -4.80 -7.59 1.71
N ALA A 145 -3.52 -7.70 2.06
CA ALA A 145 -3.09 -8.00 3.42
C ALA A 145 -3.51 -6.88 4.40
N HIS A 146 -3.49 -5.61 3.95
CA HIS A 146 -3.99 -4.49 4.74
C HIS A 146 -5.49 -4.60 5.03
N MET A 147 -6.30 -4.97 4.04
CA MET A 147 -7.74 -5.20 4.27
C MET A 147 -7.99 -6.32 5.28
N ALA A 148 -7.26 -7.43 5.18
CA ALA A 148 -7.33 -8.51 6.19
C ALA A 148 -6.91 -8.03 7.59
N THR A 149 -5.95 -7.12 7.68
CA THR A 149 -5.56 -6.48 8.95
C THR A 149 -6.69 -5.64 9.52
N LEU A 150 -7.39 -4.86 8.69
CA LEU A 150 -8.55 -4.08 9.12
C LEU A 150 -9.70 -4.97 9.57
N ASP A 151 -9.97 -6.06 8.85
CA ASP A 151 -11.00 -7.05 9.24
C ASP A 151 -10.68 -7.71 10.59
N GLY A 152 -9.41 -7.93 10.91
CA GLY A 152 -8.97 -8.44 12.20
C GLY A 152 -9.03 -7.40 13.33
N MET A 153 -8.92 -6.11 13.00
CA MET A 153 -8.87 -5.02 13.98
C MET A 153 -10.22 -4.38 14.25
N TYR A 154 -11.15 -4.40 13.30
CA TYR A 154 -12.46 -3.76 13.43
C TYR A 154 -13.57 -4.80 13.47
N ASP A 155 -14.51 -4.59 14.36
CA ASP A 155 -15.72 -5.41 14.45
C ASP A 155 -16.83 -4.81 13.58
N PHE A 156 -17.68 -5.67 12.98
CA PHE A 156 -18.82 -5.23 12.16
C PHE A 156 -20.01 -4.73 12.98
N SER A 157 -19.99 -4.96 14.31
CA SER A 157 -21.04 -4.53 15.25
C SER A 157 -20.43 -3.94 16.50
N SER A 158 -21.07 -2.91 17.04
CA SER A 158 -20.72 -2.32 18.34
C SER A 158 -20.90 -3.30 19.52
N ASP A 159 -21.70 -4.34 19.31
CA ASP A 159 -22.08 -5.32 20.34
C ASP A 159 -21.25 -6.62 20.21
N SER A 160 -20.21 -6.61 19.40
CA SER A 160 -19.32 -7.75 19.26
C SER A 160 -18.67 -8.08 20.60
N ALA A 161 -18.69 -9.36 20.97
CA ALA A 161 -18.01 -9.83 22.17
C ALA A 161 -16.50 -9.47 22.08
N PRO A 162 -15.86 -9.08 23.19
CA PRO A 162 -14.42 -8.84 23.19
C PRO A 162 -13.71 -10.06 22.62
N ALA A 163 -12.68 -9.83 21.81
CA ALA A 163 -11.84 -10.93 21.32
C ALA A 163 -11.35 -11.75 22.51
N SER A 164 -11.37 -13.07 22.36
CA SER A 164 -10.84 -13.96 23.40
C SER A 164 -9.43 -13.50 23.78
N PRO A 165 -9.05 -13.56 25.08
CA PRO A 165 -7.73 -13.16 25.50
C PRO A 165 -6.68 -13.84 24.63
N PRO A 166 -5.60 -13.14 24.29
CA PRO A 166 -4.57 -13.66 23.39
C PRO A 166 -4.09 -15.01 23.91
N ARG A 167 -4.12 -16.01 23.03
CA ARG A 167 -3.44 -17.27 23.29
C ARG A 167 -1.97 -16.90 23.53
N LYS A 168 -1.42 -17.25 24.70
CA LYS A 168 0.02 -17.04 24.95
C LYS A 168 0.78 -17.47 23.72
N PRO A 169 1.62 -16.62 23.13
CA PRO A 169 2.45 -17.01 22.00
C PRO A 169 3.14 -18.31 22.39
N ALA A 170 3.12 -19.30 21.52
CA ALA A 170 4.05 -20.41 21.68
C ALA A 170 5.44 -19.78 21.76
N PRO A 171 6.27 -20.12 22.73
CA PRO A 171 7.60 -19.54 22.86
C PRO A 171 8.26 -19.63 21.51
N SER A 172 8.60 -18.49 20.91
CA SER A 172 9.39 -18.42 19.68
C SER A 172 10.75 -18.97 20.05
N ALA A 173 10.96 -20.26 19.76
CA ALA A 173 12.09 -21.01 20.26
C ALA A 173 13.24 -21.05 19.27
N ALA A 174 13.46 -20.00 18.51
CA ALA A 174 14.69 -19.87 17.75
C ALA A 174 15.47 -18.68 18.29
N PRO A 175 16.54 -18.89 19.06
CA PRO A 175 17.46 -17.81 19.39
C PRO A 175 17.90 -17.16 18.08
N SER A 176 18.01 -15.83 18.09
CA SER A 176 18.59 -15.11 16.96
C SER A 176 19.92 -15.75 16.63
N PRO A 177 20.14 -16.23 15.38
CA PRO A 177 21.39 -16.91 15.04
C PRO A 177 22.56 -15.98 15.30
N ASP A 178 23.67 -16.55 15.77
CA ASP A 178 24.90 -15.83 16.06
C ASP A 178 25.38 -15.08 14.80
N PHE A 179 26.04 -13.94 14.99
CA PHE A 179 26.61 -13.12 13.91
C PHE A 179 27.40 -13.93 12.89
N LEU A 180 28.15 -14.93 13.35
CA LEU A 180 28.93 -15.82 12.48
C LEU A 180 28.04 -16.70 11.61
N GLU A 181 26.98 -17.26 12.18
CA GLU A 181 25.99 -18.07 11.47
C GLU A 181 25.20 -17.23 10.46
N GLN A 182 24.80 -16.02 10.84
CA GLN A 182 24.16 -15.08 9.93
C GLN A 182 25.05 -14.72 8.75
N THR A 183 26.33 -14.44 9.01
CA THR A 183 27.31 -14.06 7.99
C THR A 183 27.60 -15.22 7.04
N THR A 184 27.80 -16.42 7.56
CA THR A 184 28.06 -17.61 6.72
C THR A 184 26.87 -17.98 5.86
N THR A 185 25.66 -17.88 6.40
CA THR A 185 24.42 -18.10 5.65
C THR A 185 24.25 -17.03 4.56
N ALA A 186 24.48 -15.75 4.88
CA ALA A 186 24.37 -14.65 3.92
C ALA A 186 25.38 -14.78 2.78
N VAL A 187 26.63 -15.17 3.06
CA VAL A 187 27.66 -15.43 2.04
C VAL A 187 27.25 -16.62 1.16
N ALA A 188 26.74 -17.71 1.75
CA ALA A 188 26.29 -18.87 0.99
C ALA A 188 25.10 -18.50 0.05
N ASP A 189 24.16 -17.69 0.54
CA ASP A 189 23.02 -17.23 -0.23
C ASP A 189 23.43 -16.26 -1.33
N PHE A 190 24.35 -15.33 -1.05
CA PHE A 190 24.94 -14.45 -2.04
C PHE A 190 25.62 -15.24 -3.16
N LEU A 191 26.47 -16.22 -2.84
CA LEU A 191 27.11 -17.08 -3.82
C LEU A 191 26.09 -17.89 -4.64
N ARG A 192 25.00 -18.33 -4.01
CA ARG A 192 23.89 -19.01 -4.71
C ARG A 192 23.18 -18.08 -5.67
N GLN A 193 22.92 -16.84 -5.27
CA GLN A 193 22.33 -15.81 -6.14
C GLN A 193 23.24 -15.49 -7.32
N VAL A 194 24.54 -15.27 -7.08
CA VAL A 194 25.50 -15.02 -8.16
C VAL A 194 25.53 -16.19 -9.15
N ARG A 195 25.51 -17.43 -8.67
CA ARG A 195 25.44 -18.62 -9.54
C ARG A 195 24.15 -18.75 -10.32
N SER A 196 23.06 -18.13 -9.85
CA SER A 196 21.77 -18.14 -10.55
C SER A 196 21.64 -17.02 -11.61
N LEU A 197 22.53 -16.02 -11.61
CA LEU A 197 22.50 -14.91 -12.56
C LEU A 197 22.44 -15.34 -14.05
N PRO A 198 23.21 -16.33 -14.52
CA PRO A 198 23.09 -16.79 -15.91
C PRO A 198 21.70 -17.35 -16.23
N ASN A 199 21.07 -18.04 -15.28
CA ASN A 199 19.70 -18.55 -15.44
C ASN A 199 18.68 -17.42 -15.42
N LEU A 200 18.88 -16.37 -14.62
CA LEU A 200 18.03 -15.18 -14.61
C LEU A 200 18.12 -14.44 -15.95
N VAL A 201 19.32 -14.24 -16.49
CA VAL A 201 19.52 -13.60 -17.79
C VAL A 201 18.87 -14.42 -18.91
N THR A 202 19.00 -15.75 -18.90
CA THR A 202 18.36 -16.62 -19.89
C THR A 202 16.85 -16.64 -19.74
N THR A 203 16.33 -16.60 -18.50
CA THR A 203 14.89 -16.52 -18.21
C THR A 203 14.33 -15.17 -18.65
N LEU A 204 15.01 -14.08 -18.37
CA LEU A 204 14.64 -12.73 -18.85
C LEU A 204 14.70 -12.65 -20.39
N ALA A 205 15.70 -13.24 -21.02
CA ALA A 205 15.79 -13.31 -22.47
C ALA A 205 14.68 -14.17 -23.09
N LYS A 206 14.31 -15.29 -22.46
CA LYS A 206 13.14 -16.11 -22.86
C LYS A 206 11.83 -15.37 -22.62
N ALA A 207 11.67 -14.76 -21.44
CA ALA A 207 10.51 -13.95 -21.11
C ALA A 207 10.36 -12.76 -22.09
N SER A 208 11.44 -12.08 -22.44
CA SER A 208 11.41 -10.98 -23.42
C SER A 208 11.04 -11.44 -24.84
N ARG A 209 11.38 -12.68 -25.22
CA ARG A 209 10.95 -13.29 -26.48
C ARG A 209 9.48 -13.74 -26.46
N ASN A 210 9.01 -14.21 -25.30
CA ASN A 210 7.64 -14.68 -25.11
C ASN A 210 6.68 -13.55 -24.68
N LEU A 211 7.21 -12.45 -24.14
CA LEU A 211 6.49 -11.20 -23.93
C LEU A 211 6.17 -10.64 -25.32
N GLY A 212 4.95 -10.94 -25.79
CA GLY A 212 4.45 -10.47 -27.08
C GLY A 212 4.63 -8.94 -27.23
N ARG A 213 4.39 -8.44 -28.42
CA ARG A 213 4.50 -7.02 -28.79
C ARG A 213 3.98 -6.04 -27.71
N ASP A 214 3.00 -6.46 -26.92
CA ASP A 214 2.38 -5.61 -25.88
C ASP A 214 3.30 -5.30 -24.69
N ALA A 215 4.20 -6.20 -24.30
CA ALA A 215 5.14 -5.91 -23.20
C ALA A 215 6.36 -5.10 -23.68
N GLN A 216 6.80 -5.29 -24.92
CA GLN A 216 7.77 -4.39 -25.55
C GLN A 216 7.20 -2.97 -25.67
N TYR A 217 5.90 -2.85 -25.94
CA TYR A 217 5.21 -1.57 -25.88
C TYR A 217 5.19 -0.99 -24.45
N SER A 218 4.96 -1.81 -23.41
CA SER A 218 4.94 -1.34 -22.02
C SER A 218 6.26 -0.76 -21.57
N LEU A 219 7.38 -1.40 -21.87
CA LEU A 219 8.72 -0.88 -21.59
C LEU A 219 9.03 0.40 -22.41
N ALA A 220 8.67 0.42 -23.69
CA ALA A 220 8.85 1.63 -24.52
C ALA A 220 7.99 2.81 -24.00
N TYR A 221 6.88 2.55 -23.32
CA TYR A 221 6.05 3.60 -22.71
C TYR A 221 6.68 4.24 -21.49
N LEU A 222 7.47 3.52 -20.68
CA LEU A 222 8.21 4.10 -19.55
C LEU A 222 9.15 5.21 -20.06
N TRP A 223 9.84 4.99 -21.17
CA TRP A 223 10.74 5.98 -21.77
C TRP A 223 10.03 7.15 -22.46
N LYS A 224 8.74 6.97 -22.83
CA LYS A 224 7.91 7.99 -23.47
C LYS A 224 6.94 8.68 -22.52
N THR A 225 7.02 8.42 -21.23
CA THR A 225 6.20 9.10 -20.22
C THR A 225 6.62 10.57 -20.15
N PRO A 226 5.69 11.53 -20.30
CA PRO A 226 6.02 12.93 -20.25
C PRO A 226 6.50 13.33 -18.86
N ARG A 227 7.53 14.13 -18.78
CA ARG A 227 7.91 14.80 -17.54
C ARG A 227 6.87 15.87 -17.21
N THR A 228 6.44 15.87 -15.98
CA THR A 228 5.46 16.82 -15.44
C THR A 228 5.99 17.40 -14.14
N ARG A 229 5.27 18.33 -13.54
CA ARG A 229 5.57 18.84 -12.20
C ARG A 229 5.45 17.79 -11.08
N PHE A 230 4.95 16.58 -11.39
CA PHE A 230 4.96 15.44 -10.45
C PHE A 230 6.29 14.67 -10.46
N ASN A 231 7.15 14.88 -11.48
CA ASN A 231 8.42 14.18 -11.65
C ASN A 231 9.60 15.08 -11.20
N VAL A 232 9.51 15.62 -10.00
CA VAL A 232 10.53 16.50 -9.40
C VAL A 232 11.01 15.88 -8.09
N ALA A 233 12.19 16.34 -7.62
CA ALA A 233 12.63 16.01 -6.27
C ALA A 233 11.58 16.46 -5.26
N VAL A 234 11.23 15.57 -4.34
CA VAL A 234 10.26 15.82 -3.29
C VAL A 234 10.96 16.22 -1.99
N SER A 235 10.27 16.95 -1.13
CA SER A 235 10.73 17.25 0.23
C SER A 235 10.13 16.26 1.23
N THR A 236 10.50 16.39 2.49
CA THR A 236 9.88 15.64 3.60
C THR A 236 8.45 16.08 3.91
N GLN A 237 8.02 17.25 3.39
CA GLN A 237 6.67 17.76 3.64
C GLN A 237 5.62 16.97 2.84
N ARG A 238 4.48 16.76 3.46
CA ARG A 238 3.33 16.07 2.86
C ARG A 238 2.08 16.90 3.01
N SER A 239 1.20 16.76 2.02
CA SER A 239 -0.19 17.21 2.07
C SER A 239 -1.10 16.00 1.87
N TYR A 240 -2.21 15.98 2.57
CA TYR A 240 -3.19 14.91 2.49
C TYR A 240 -4.56 15.48 2.13
N GLY A 241 -5.19 14.92 1.13
CA GLY A 241 -6.52 15.31 0.68
C GLY A 241 -7.42 14.09 0.50
N THR A 242 -8.70 14.25 0.78
CA THR A 242 -9.72 13.21 0.60
C THR A 242 -10.92 13.76 -0.15
N ALA A 243 -11.56 12.89 -0.92
CA ALA A 243 -12.86 13.16 -1.54
C ALA A 243 -13.72 11.90 -1.41
N SER A 244 -15.02 12.09 -1.24
CA SER A 244 -15.99 11.00 -1.18
C SER A 244 -16.82 10.97 -2.45
N LEU A 245 -17.07 9.79 -2.98
CA LEU A 245 -17.96 9.56 -4.11
C LEU A 245 -19.01 8.54 -3.70
N SER A 246 -20.24 8.76 -4.16
CA SER A 246 -21.35 7.83 -3.94
C SER A 246 -21.07 6.51 -4.70
N LEU A 247 -20.97 5.39 -4.00
CA LEU A 247 -20.77 4.09 -4.63
C LEU A 247 -21.92 3.70 -5.59
N PRO A 248 -23.20 3.97 -5.27
CA PRO A 248 -24.29 3.79 -6.21
C PRO A 248 -24.10 4.56 -7.52
N ASP A 249 -23.65 5.81 -7.46
CA ASP A 249 -23.41 6.63 -8.66
C ASP A 249 -22.24 6.09 -9.48
N VAL A 250 -21.14 5.71 -8.82
CA VAL A 250 -20.00 5.07 -9.50
C VAL A 250 -20.42 3.78 -10.18
N LYS A 251 -21.25 2.95 -9.52
CA LYS A 251 -21.81 1.72 -10.12
C LYS A 251 -22.73 2.03 -11.29
N ALA A 252 -23.56 3.06 -11.21
CA ALA A 252 -24.45 3.48 -12.31
C ALA A 252 -23.64 3.92 -13.53
N VAL A 253 -22.59 4.72 -13.35
CA VAL A 253 -21.67 5.14 -14.42
C VAL A 253 -20.95 3.93 -15.02
N ALA A 254 -20.45 3.02 -14.21
CA ALA A 254 -19.77 1.80 -14.67
C ALA A 254 -20.73 0.94 -15.53
N LYS A 255 -21.97 0.77 -15.08
CA LYS A 255 -23.02 0.02 -15.82
C LYS A 255 -23.37 0.72 -17.14
N ALA A 256 -23.60 2.04 -17.12
CA ALA A 256 -23.93 2.79 -18.33
C ALA A 256 -22.81 2.75 -19.38
N GLY A 257 -21.54 2.79 -18.93
CA GLY A 257 -20.36 2.70 -19.79
C GLY A 257 -19.98 1.28 -20.17
N ASN A 258 -20.61 0.26 -19.59
CA ASN A 258 -20.20 -1.15 -19.69
C ASN A 258 -18.70 -1.34 -19.39
N VAL A 259 -18.25 -0.75 -18.29
CA VAL A 259 -16.87 -0.76 -17.80
C VAL A 259 -16.83 -1.20 -16.33
N THR A 260 -15.63 -1.42 -15.78
CA THR A 260 -15.46 -1.77 -14.38
C THR A 260 -15.49 -0.52 -13.46
N ILE A 261 -15.73 -0.72 -12.17
CA ILE A 261 -15.58 0.35 -11.18
C ILE A 261 -14.15 0.92 -11.22
N ASN A 262 -13.13 0.08 -11.39
CA ASN A 262 -11.75 0.52 -11.49
C ASN A 262 -11.52 1.46 -12.69
N ASP A 263 -12.15 1.19 -13.82
CA ASP A 263 -12.08 2.08 -14.99
C ASP A 263 -12.69 3.46 -14.69
N VAL A 264 -13.79 3.49 -13.93
CA VAL A 264 -14.40 4.77 -13.49
C VAL A 264 -13.46 5.52 -12.56
N VAL A 265 -12.85 4.84 -11.59
CA VAL A 265 -11.86 5.45 -10.66
C VAL A 265 -10.67 6.01 -11.44
N LEU A 266 -10.12 5.26 -12.39
CA LEU A 266 -9.03 5.74 -13.24
C LEU A 266 -9.43 6.95 -14.09
N ALA A 267 -10.68 6.98 -14.59
CA ALA A 267 -11.20 8.12 -15.33
C ALA A 267 -11.35 9.38 -14.46
N VAL A 268 -11.80 9.21 -13.21
CA VAL A 268 -11.89 10.32 -12.23
C VAL A 268 -10.49 10.85 -11.91
N CYS A 269 -9.53 9.96 -11.63
CA CYS A 269 -8.14 10.35 -11.37
C CYS A 269 -7.53 11.08 -12.59
N ALA A 270 -7.74 10.56 -13.80
CA ALA A 270 -7.26 11.19 -15.04
C ALA A 270 -7.85 12.59 -15.22
N GLY A 271 -9.15 12.76 -14.95
CA GLY A 271 -9.84 14.04 -15.00
C GLY A 271 -9.30 15.05 -14.01
N ALA A 272 -9.11 14.63 -12.77
CA ALA A 272 -8.56 15.47 -11.70
C ALA A 272 -7.12 15.93 -12.01
N LEU A 273 -6.25 15.01 -12.39
CA LEU A 273 -4.87 15.32 -12.78
C LEU A 273 -4.80 16.25 -13.99
N ARG A 274 -5.64 15.99 -14.99
CA ARG A 274 -5.72 16.85 -16.17
C ARG A 274 -6.14 18.27 -15.80
N ARG A 275 -7.18 18.42 -14.98
CA ARG A 275 -7.67 19.72 -14.51
C ARG A 275 -6.57 20.47 -13.76
N TYR A 276 -5.92 19.81 -12.82
CA TYR A 276 -4.79 20.35 -12.07
C TYR A 276 -3.66 20.84 -12.99
N LEU A 277 -3.27 20.05 -13.99
CA LEU A 277 -2.20 20.41 -14.90
C LEU A 277 -2.58 21.58 -15.82
N ILE A 278 -3.85 21.72 -16.22
CA ILE A 278 -4.36 22.87 -16.97
C ILE A 278 -4.30 24.15 -16.12
N GLU A 279 -4.82 24.09 -14.90
CA GLU A 279 -4.82 25.22 -13.97
C GLU A 279 -3.38 25.73 -13.71
N HIS A 280 -2.40 24.83 -13.71
CA HIS A 280 -0.99 25.17 -13.55
C HIS A 280 -0.22 25.34 -14.86
N ARG A 281 -0.89 25.44 -16.00
CA ARG A 281 -0.29 25.62 -17.34
C ARG A 281 0.83 24.62 -17.66
N SER A 282 0.70 23.37 -17.19
CA SER A 282 1.71 22.33 -17.29
C SER A 282 1.18 21.00 -17.85
N LEU A 283 0.06 21.06 -18.61
CA LEU A 283 -0.47 19.88 -19.27
C LEU A 283 0.46 19.45 -20.41
N PRO A 284 1.02 18.23 -20.35
CA PRO A 284 1.94 17.75 -21.37
C PRO A 284 1.21 17.37 -22.67
N ASP A 285 1.96 17.31 -23.79
CA ASP A 285 1.43 16.87 -25.07
C ASP A 285 1.17 15.36 -25.13
N LEU A 286 1.91 14.56 -24.38
CA LEU A 286 1.71 13.13 -24.28
C LEU A 286 0.75 12.78 -23.13
N PRO A 287 -0.01 11.69 -23.24
CA PRO A 287 -0.83 11.22 -22.13
C PRO A 287 0.02 10.83 -20.92
N LEU A 288 -0.49 11.06 -19.71
CA LEU A 288 0.10 10.55 -18.48
C LEU A 288 0.05 9.02 -18.48
N THR A 289 0.99 8.40 -17.79
CA THR A 289 1.01 6.96 -17.53
C THR A 289 0.76 6.71 -16.04
N ALA A 290 -0.17 5.83 -15.73
CA ALA A 290 -0.41 5.34 -14.37
C ALA A 290 0.12 3.91 -14.25
N ALA A 291 0.81 3.63 -13.16
CA ALA A 291 1.11 2.28 -12.72
C ALA A 291 -0.03 1.80 -11.81
N VAL A 292 -0.79 0.83 -12.28
CA VAL A 292 -1.95 0.29 -11.55
C VAL A 292 -1.54 -1.05 -10.96
N PRO A 293 -1.56 -1.22 -9.63
CA PRO A 293 -1.24 -2.50 -9.02
C PRO A 293 -2.34 -3.52 -9.32
N ALA A 294 -1.94 -4.71 -9.69
CA ALA A 294 -2.81 -5.87 -9.87
C ALA A 294 -2.33 -7.01 -8.98
N SER A 295 -3.24 -7.62 -8.23
CA SER A 295 -2.90 -8.73 -7.36
C SER A 295 -2.57 -9.98 -8.19
N LEU A 296 -1.49 -10.66 -7.81
CA LEU A 296 -1.09 -11.98 -8.32
C LEU A 296 -1.53 -13.12 -7.39
N ARG A 297 -2.26 -12.81 -6.32
CA ARG A 297 -2.69 -13.81 -5.34
C ARG A 297 -3.63 -14.82 -5.98
N ALA A 298 -3.37 -16.10 -5.70
CA ALA A 298 -4.34 -17.14 -5.99
C ALA A 298 -5.56 -17.02 -5.05
N PRO A 299 -6.76 -17.47 -5.49
CA PRO A 299 -7.91 -17.52 -4.61
C PRO A 299 -7.59 -18.31 -3.33
N GLY A 300 -7.85 -17.70 -2.15
CA GLY A 300 -7.57 -18.33 -0.85
C GLY A 300 -6.14 -18.14 -0.33
N ASP A 301 -5.26 -17.43 -1.02
CA ASP A 301 -3.92 -17.12 -0.53
C ASP A 301 -3.97 -16.03 0.56
N THR A 302 -3.65 -16.40 1.80
CA THR A 302 -3.67 -15.54 2.99
C THR A 302 -2.27 -15.08 3.44
N ARG A 303 -1.22 -15.35 2.66
CA ARG A 303 0.14 -14.96 3.03
C ARG A 303 0.27 -13.45 3.18
N MET A 304 0.91 -12.99 4.25
CA MET A 304 1.13 -11.57 4.55
C MET A 304 2.44 -11.10 3.91
N ASN A 305 2.44 -10.92 2.58
CA ASN A 305 3.55 -10.39 1.78
C ASN A 305 3.02 -9.66 0.55
N ASN A 306 3.86 -8.91 -0.14
CA ASN A 306 3.47 -8.27 -1.39
C ASN A 306 3.42 -9.27 -2.55
N GLN A 307 2.25 -9.46 -3.13
CA GLN A 307 2.01 -10.29 -4.32
C GLN A 307 1.28 -9.47 -5.37
N LEU A 308 1.98 -8.54 -5.97
CA LEU A 308 1.42 -7.63 -6.95
C LEU A 308 2.34 -7.45 -8.15
N MET A 309 1.75 -7.09 -9.28
CA MET A 309 2.43 -6.56 -10.45
C MET A 309 1.86 -5.19 -10.79
N PHE A 310 2.63 -4.38 -11.49
CA PHE A 310 2.16 -3.09 -12.00
C PHE A 310 1.77 -3.19 -13.46
N LEU A 311 0.52 -2.82 -13.74
CA LEU A 311 0.03 -2.63 -15.11
C LEU A 311 0.16 -1.16 -15.49
N LEU A 312 0.81 -0.88 -16.60
CA LEU A 312 0.98 0.49 -17.09
C LEU A 312 -0.21 0.89 -17.96
N CYS A 313 -1.00 1.85 -17.48
CA CYS A 313 -2.17 2.37 -18.17
C CYS A 313 -1.93 3.81 -18.64
N ARG A 314 -2.32 4.13 -19.89
CA ARG A 314 -2.36 5.51 -20.37
C ARG A 314 -3.64 6.18 -19.91
N LEU A 315 -3.50 7.30 -19.20
CA LEU A 315 -4.63 8.13 -18.83
C LEU A 315 -5.05 9.00 -20.02
N CYS A 316 -6.37 9.04 -20.30
CA CYS A 316 -6.90 9.76 -21.46
C CYS A 316 -6.59 11.26 -21.39
N LYS A 317 -6.09 11.81 -22.49
CA LYS A 317 -5.81 13.26 -22.64
C LYS A 317 -7.07 14.10 -22.80
N ARG A 318 -8.17 13.52 -23.33
CA ARG A 318 -9.44 14.21 -23.58
C ARG A 318 -10.49 13.76 -22.56
N PRO A 319 -11.43 14.64 -22.18
CA PRO A 319 -12.58 14.21 -21.40
C PRO A 319 -13.29 13.06 -22.15
N CYS A 320 -13.67 11.98 -21.47
CA CYS A 320 -14.59 11.01 -22.01
C CYS A 320 -15.94 11.70 -22.18
N SER A 321 -16.25 12.24 -23.38
CA SER A 321 -17.58 12.71 -23.68
C SER A 321 -18.45 11.52 -24.02
N THR A 322 -19.53 11.34 -23.32
CA THR A 322 -20.56 10.32 -23.59
C THR A 322 -21.21 10.51 -24.98
N THR A 323 -21.07 11.67 -25.60
CA THR A 323 -21.62 12.02 -26.92
C THR A 323 -20.79 11.51 -28.10
N GLY A 324 -19.52 11.10 -27.89
CA GLY A 324 -18.64 10.61 -28.96
C GLY A 324 -18.63 9.09 -29.16
N ALA A 325 -19.40 8.33 -28.39
CA ALA A 325 -19.34 6.87 -28.38
C ALA A 325 -19.96 6.20 -29.65
N ARG A 326 -20.63 6.94 -30.52
CA ARG A 326 -21.30 6.36 -31.70
C ARG A 326 -20.45 6.30 -32.97
N HIS A 327 -19.29 6.96 -33.04
CA HIS A 327 -18.50 7.01 -34.28
C HIS A 327 -16.98 6.82 -34.11
N ALA A 328 -16.51 6.32 -32.98
CA ALA A 328 -15.10 5.92 -32.84
C ALA A 328 -14.96 4.42 -33.11
N ALA A 329 -14.17 4.09 -34.13
CA ALA A 329 -13.92 2.72 -34.56
C ALA A 329 -13.56 1.79 -33.38
N PRO A 330 -14.02 0.50 -33.42
CA PRO A 330 -13.91 -0.44 -32.28
C PRO A 330 -12.48 -0.75 -31.80
N GLN A 331 -11.47 -0.36 -32.55
CA GLN A 331 -10.06 -0.65 -32.23
C GLN A 331 -9.41 0.24 -31.14
N ARG A 332 -10.02 1.38 -30.77
CA ARG A 332 -9.45 2.26 -29.73
C ARG A 332 -10.00 2.01 -28.32
N GLN A 333 -11.19 1.45 -28.20
CA GLN A 333 -11.80 1.08 -26.90
C GLN A 333 -11.29 -0.25 -26.35
N SER A 334 -10.74 -1.12 -27.21
CA SER A 334 -10.23 -2.44 -26.82
C SER A 334 -8.95 -2.38 -25.96
N ARG A 335 -8.20 -1.27 -25.94
CA ARG A 335 -6.90 -1.22 -25.26
C ARG A 335 -6.99 -1.07 -23.74
N CYS A 336 -8.00 -0.40 -23.20
CA CYS A 336 -8.25 -0.41 -21.74
C CYS A 336 -8.96 -1.70 -21.29
N ARG A 337 -9.81 -2.29 -22.16
CA ARG A 337 -10.50 -3.56 -21.89
C ARG A 337 -9.58 -4.78 -21.89
N PHE A 338 -8.48 -4.76 -22.66
CA PHE A 338 -7.59 -5.93 -22.80
C PHE A 338 -6.79 -6.21 -21.52
N LEU A 339 -6.44 -5.17 -20.77
CA LEU A 339 -5.66 -5.30 -19.52
C LEU A 339 -6.52 -5.82 -18.35
N ALA A 340 -7.82 -5.52 -18.33
CA ALA A 340 -8.75 -6.06 -17.33
C ALA A 340 -9.09 -7.54 -17.54
N ARG A 341 -8.99 -8.06 -18.78
CA ARG A 341 -9.27 -9.48 -19.10
C ARG A 341 -8.09 -10.42 -18.91
N ALA A 342 -6.86 -9.93 -18.93
CA ALA A 342 -5.67 -10.78 -18.75
C ALA A 342 -5.54 -11.37 -17.33
N GLY A 343 -6.25 -10.82 -16.34
CA GLY A 343 -6.29 -11.33 -14.97
C GLY A 343 -7.36 -12.40 -14.69
N SER A 344 -8.27 -12.70 -15.66
CA SER A 344 -9.39 -13.63 -15.44
C SER A 344 -9.29 -14.96 -16.16
N HIS A 345 -8.27 -15.17 -16.99
CA HIS A 345 -8.01 -16.47 -17.61
C HIS A 345 -6.75 -17.08 -16.98
N GLY A 346 -7.01 -18.05 -16.10
CA GLY A 346 -6.02 -18.86 -15.46
C GLY A 346 -5.06 -19.50 -16.47
N LEU A 347 -3.80 -19.52 -16.05
CA LEU A 347 -2.86 -20.48 -16.57
C LEU A 347 -3.32 -21.87 -16.08
N GLY A 348 -3.92 -22.64 -16.98
CA GLY A 348 -4.07 -24.08 -16.85
C GLY A 348 -2.73 -24.75 -17.17
#